data_67cc5f45e41dcd9d78a83bfa586090ad
#
_entry.id   67cc5f45e41dcd9d78a83bfa586090ad
#
_cell.length_a   1.000
_cell.length_b   1.000
_cell.length_c   1.000
_cell.angle_alpha   90.00
_cell.angle_beta   90.00
_cell.angle_gamma   90.00
#
_symmetry.space_group_name_H-M   'P 1'
#
loop_
_entity.id
_entity.type
_entity.pdbx_description
1 polymer ?
#
loop_
_entity_poly.entity_id
_entity_poly.type
_entity_poly.pdbx_seq_one_letter_code
_entity_poly.pdbx_strand_id
1 'polypeptide(L)'
;MTAPARLLLLTVAVAALAGCNRREREPAAEAPLPAAEAPAEITPADAAAPMGFALTTEYAAVKLTLPEAIKPQTDLHARLYAEEVRRLRQFTEGAQADRSEAGDDPAIGRYEKTITLTPAAETGKLVSLQREAFDYSGGAHPNTQTTGILWDKALKQMVTPASLFRRGADLTTLDQALCAAINTAKQARTPGAVPVTAGAREWACPRAAATPFVLAPGTVDGKAGGLTFLIGPYQVGPYAEGGYRITLPLAQFRSLLSGAYADEFAGQPAAAAAN
;
A
#
# COMPACT_ATOMS: atom_id res chain seq x y z
N MET A 1 11.06 -91.63 -6.11
CA MET A 1 12.34 -92.01 -5.53
C MET A 1 12.93 -90.83 -4.80
N THR A 2 13.00 -91.02 -3.48
CA THR A 2 13.91 -90.43 -2.51
C THR A 2 13.88 -88.94 -2.23
N ALA A 3 13.24 -88.63 -1.10
CA ALA A 3 13.63 -87.52 -0.25
C ALA A 3 15.06 -87.76 0.33
N PRO A 4 15.76 -86.77 0.86
CA PRO A 4 15.69 -86.63 2.30
C PRO A 4 15.65 -85.19 2.86
N ALA A 5 15.09 -85.18 4.04
CA ALA A 5 15.05 -84.17 5.08
C ALA A 5 16.44 -83.63 5.51
N ARG A 6 16.40 -82.48 6.10
CA ARG A 6 17.23 -81.95 7.21
C ARG A 6 16.98 -80.45 7.31
N LEU A 7 16.82 -79.82 8.35
CA LEU A 7 17.05 -79.86 9.78
C LEU A 7 16.65 -78.48 10.30
N LEU A 8 15.86 -78.47 11.34
CA LEU A 8 15.49 -77.24 12.11
C LEU A 8 16.75 -76.50 12.59
N LEU A 9 16.71 -75.21 12.51
CA LEU A 9 17.39 -74.30 13.44
C LEU A 9 16.46 -73.14 13.79
N LEU A 10 15.93 -73.20 15.00
CA LEU A 10 15.25 -72.07 15.66
C LEU A 10 16.27 -71.00 15.93
N THR A 11 16.08 -69.85 15.37
CA THR A 11 16.67 -68.59 15.88
C THR A 11 15.54 -67.70 16.32
N VAL A 12 15.47 -67.47 17.61
CA VAL A 12 14.60 -66.53 18.28
C VAL A 12 15.05 -65.13 17.88
N ALA A 13 14.29 -64.45 17.02
CA ALA A 13 14.48 -63.03 16.78
C ALA A 13 13.56 -62.26 17.71
N VAL A 14 14.17 -61.56 18.66
CA VAL A 14 13.51 -60.55 19.52
C VAL A 14 13.01 -59.42 18.66
N ALA A 15 11.70 -59.33 18.48
CA ALA A 15 11.07 -58.20 17.85
C ALA A 15 11.10 -56.99 18.82
N ALA A 16 12.00 -56.06 18.59
CA ALA A 16 11.96 -54.78 19.22
C ALA A 16 10.78 -53.99 18.61
N LEU A 17 9.72 -53.86 19.38
CA LEU A 17 8.62 -52.93 19.09
C LEU A 17 9.13 -51.49 19.17
N ALA A 18 9.56 -50.94 18.03
CA ALA A 18 9.72 -49.51 17.88
C ALA A 18 8.32 -48.89 17.86
N GLY A 19 7.89 -48.40 19.00
CA GLY A 19 6.69 -47.59 19.13
C GLY A 19 6.90 -46.31 18.33
N CYS A 20 6.23 -46.20 17.17
CA CYS A 20 6.05 -44.95 16.50
C CYS A 20 5.24 -44.03 17.41
N ASN A 21 5.94 -43.22 18.19
CA ASN A 21 5.35 -42.14 18.92
C ASN A 21 4.95 -41.08 17.87
N ARG A 22 3.74 -41.23 17.34
CA ARG A 22 3.09 -40.23 16.50
C ARG A 22 2.78 -39.04 17.42
N ARG A 23 3.78 -38.17 17.64
CA ARG A 23 3.48 -36.86 18.17
C ARG A 23 2.55 -36.21 17.17
N GLU A 24 1.29 -36.12 17.53
CA GLU A 24 0.38 -35.15 16.96
C GLU A 24 1.11 -33.83 17.04
N ARG A 25 1.51 -33.28 15.89
CA ARG A 25 1.91 -31.89 15.80
C ARG A 25 0.66 -31.11 16.17
N GLU A 26 0.62 -30.58 17.36
CA GLU A 26 -0.23 -29.44 17.65
C GLU A 26 -0.01 -28.42 16.53
N PRO A 27 -1.07 -27.87 15.93
CA PRO A 27 -0.91 -26.78 15.00
C PRO A 27 -0.09 -25.71 15.72
N ALA A 28 1.06 -25.36 15.16
CA ALA A 28 1.89 -24.28 15.67
C ALA A 28 0.96 -23.08 15.86
N ALA A 29 0.82 -22.61 17.09
CA ALA A 29 0.09 -21.40 17.39
C ALA A 29 0.64 -20.34 16.46
N GLU A 30 -0.23 -19.82 15.60
CA GLU A 30 0.05 -18.73 14.68
C GLU A 30 0.67 -17.63 15.53
N ALA A 31 1.93 -17.27 15.24
CA ALA A 31 2.63 -16.24 15.97
C ALA A 31 1.73 -14.99 15.93
N PRO A 32 1.45 -14.34 17.06
CA PRO A 32 0.62 -13.15 17.07
C PRO A 32 1.22 -12.16 16.09
N LEU A 33 0.39 -11.69 15.14
CA LEU A 33 0.75 -10.58 14.26
C LEU A 33 1.38 -9.49 15.14
N PRO A 34 2.51 -8.89 14.76
CA PRO A 34 3.11 -7.83 15.54
C PRO A 34 2.01 -6.82 15.87
N ALA A 35 1.79 -6.59 17.15
CA ALA A 35 0.83 -5.61 17.63
C ALA A 35 1.09 -4.32 16.86
N ALA A 36 0.04 -3.73 16.28
CA ALA A 36 0.14 -2.43 15.65
C ALA A 36 0.86 -1.52 16.66
N GLU A 37 2.03 -1.01 16.28
CA GLU A 37 2.79 -0.09 17.12
C GLU A 37 1.84 1.00 17.61
N ALA A 38 1.71 1.15 18.91
CA ALA A 38 0.94 2.23 19.49
C ALA A 38 1.40 3.55 18.87
N PRO A 39 0.50 4.48 18.55
CA PRO A 39 0.88 5.76 17.99
C PRO A 39 1.96 6.38 18.87
N ALA A 40 3.12 6.69 18.29
CA ALA A 40 4.19 7.38 19.02
C ALA A 40 3.62 8.67 19.60
N GLU A 41 3.82 8.92 20.88
CA GLU A 41 3.42 10.19 21.51
C GLU A 41 4.10 11.34 20.78
N ILE A 42 3.29 12.31 20.31
CA ILE A 42 3.77 13.48 19.57
C ILE A 42 4.34 14.46 20.60
N THR A 43 5.63 14.73 20.50
CA THR A 43 6.30 15.68 21.38
C THR A 43 6.14 17.11 20.86
N PRO A 44 6.35 18.15 21.71
CA PRO A 44 6.36 19.54 21.25
C PRO A 44 7.40 19.82 20.15
N ALA A 45 8.50 19.06 20.10
CA ALA A 45 9.50 19.15 19.05
C ALA A 45 8.96 18.66 17.69
N ASP A 46 8.06 17.68 17.71
CA ASP A 46 7.43 17.16 16.50
C ASP A 46 6.45 18.18 15.91
N ALA A 47 5.76 18.96 16.76
CA ALA A 47 4.86 20.03 16.32
C ALA A 47 5.59 21.19 15.60
N ALA A 48 6.90 21.34 15.85
CA ALA A 48 7.77 22.31 15.18
C ALA A 48 8.52 21.70 13.98
N ALA A 49 8.18 20.49 13.53
CA ALA A 49 8.85 19.80 12.45
C ALA A 49 8.89 20.63 11.16
N PRO A 50 9.98 20.57 10.39
CA PRO A 50 10.07 21.24 9.10
C PRO A 50 9.05 20.71 8.09
N MET A 51 8.76 21.52 7.05
CA MET A 51 7.91 21.10 5.93
C MET A 51 8.65 20.25 4.88
N GLY A 52 9.90 19.94 5.13
CA GLY A 52 10.71 19.12 4.24
C GLY A 52 11.98 18.63 4.91
N PHE A 53 12.58 17.64 4.27
CA PHE A 53 13.86 17.08 4.66
C PHE A 53 14.66 16.77 3.42
N ALA A 54 15.98 16.98 3.47
CA ALA A 54 16.89 16.54 2.42
C ALA A 54 18.19 16.06 3.06
N LEU A 55 18.73 14.99 2.52
CA LEU A 55 20.02 14.44 2.89
C LEU A 55 20.72 13.91 1.64
N THR A 56 21.98 14.30 1.47
CA THR A 56 22.83 13.81 0.39
C THR A 56 24.09 13.22 1.00
N THR A 57 24.36 11.97 0.66
CA THR A 57 25.59 11.26 1.00
C THR A 57 26.32 10.86 -0.28
N GLU A 58 27.43 10.17 -0.15
CA GLU A 58 28.11 9.53 -1.27
C GLU A 58 27.22 8.49 -1.95
N TYR A 59 26.40 7.78 -1.18
CA TYR A 59 25.61 6.61 -1.62
C TYR A 59 24.18 6.96 -2.06
N ALA A 60 23.57 7.96 -1.44
CA ALA A 60 22.17 8.31 -1.72
C ALA A 60 21.91 9.82 -1.64
N ALA A 61 20.91 10.28 -2.43
CA ALA A 61 20.28 11.59 -2.30
C ALA A 61 18.78 11.37 -2.00
N VAL A 62 18.32 11.92 -0.88
CA VAL A 62 16.90 11.74 -0.47
C VAL A 62 16.25 13.09 -0.18
N LYS A 63 14.94 13.17 -0.46
CA LYS A 63 14.16 14.40 -0.27
C LYS A 63 12.73 14.08 0.18
N LEU A 64 12.24 14.88 1.13
CA LEU A 64 10.83 14.93 1.55
C LEU A 64 10.27 16.31 1.26
N THR A 65 9.06 16.36 0.74
CA THR A 65 8.27 17.60 0.60
C THR A 65 6.88 17.37 1.19
N LEU A 66 6.53 18.15 2.20
CA LEU A 66 5.20 18.18 2.81
C LEU A 66 4.44 19.42 2.35
N PRO A 67 3.11 19.35 2.13
CA PRO A 67 2.32 20.50 1.71
C PRO A 67 2.05 21.46 2.88
N GLU A 68 2.11 22.74 2.63
CA GLU A 68 1.80 23.78 3.61
C GLU A 68 0.39 23.63 4.22
N ALA A 69 -0.54 23.05 3.46
CA ALA A 69 -1.92 22.81 3.89
C ALA A 69 -2.05 21.93 5.15
N ILE A 70 -1.04 21.12 5.51
CA ILE A 70 -1.10 20.31 6.72
C ILE A 70 -0.58 21.02 7.99
N LYS A 71 -0.01 22.21 7.88
CA LYS A 71 0.49 22.96 9.05
C LYS A 71 -0.54 23.13 10.18
N PRO A 72 -1.83 23.41 9.89
CA PRO A 72 -2.84 23.49 10.94
C PRO A 72 -3.12 22.16 11.63
N GLN A 73 -2.75 21.04 11.02
CA GLN A 73 -2.92 19.68 11.53
C GLN A 73 -1.61 19.20 12.17
N THR A 74 -1.24 19.80 13.30
CA THR A 74 0.08 19.59 13.93
C THR A 74 0.42 18.13 14.19
N ASP A 75 -0.57 17.32 14.66
CA ASP A 75 -0.38 15.89 14.92
C ASP A 75 -0.11 15.10 13.62
N LEU A 76 -0.85 15.42 12.55
CA LEU A 76 -0.63 14.82 11.24
C LEU A 76 0.74 15.20 10.69
N HIS A 77 1.09 16.49 10.76
CA HIS A 77 2.37 17.01 10.28
C HIS A 77 3.55 16.32 10.97
N ALA A 78 3.56 16.32 12.32
CA ALA A 78 4.62 15.71 13.11
C ALA A 78 4.78 14.22 12.78
N ARG A 79 3.67 13.49 12.73
CA ARG A 79 3.65 12.07 12.39
C ARG A 79 4.22 11.80 11.00
N LEU A 80 3.74 12.51 9.97
CA LEU A 80 4.20 12.33 8.61
C LEU A 80 5.69 12.67 8.47
N TYR A 81 6.14 13.77 9.09
CA TYR A 81 7.53 14.14 9.08
C TYR A 81 8.41 13.04 9.70
N ALA A 82 8.09 12.59 10.91
CA ALA A 82 8.87 11.58 11.61
C ALA A 82 8.92 10.24 10.84
N GLU A 83 7.77 9.78 10.35
CA GLU A 83 7.68 8.52 9.60
C GLU A 83 8.46 8.58 8.30
N GLU A 84 8.33 9.66 7.51
CA GLU A 84 8.98 9.75 6.21
C GLU A 84 10.49 10.01 6.33
N VAL A 85 10.93 10.82 7.29
CA VAL A 85 12.37 11.02 7.55
C VAL A 85 13.03 9.71 7.98
N ARG A 86 12.35 8.91 8.83
CA ARG A 86 12.86 7.58 9.19
C ARG A 86 13.03 6.68 7.96
N ARG A 87 12.03 6.63 7.07
CA ARG A 87 12.10 5.86 5.81
C ARG A 87 13.24 6.32 4.91
N LEU A 88 13.45 7.62 4.79
CA LEU A 88 14.52 8.18 3.98
C LEU A 88 15.90 7.86 4.55
N ARG A 89 16.07 7.91 5.87
CA ARG A 89 17.31 7.50 6.54
C ARG A 89 17.60 6.01 6.34
N GLN A 90 16.60 5.15 6.52
CA GLN A 90 16.73 3.71 6.27
C GLN A 90 17.12 3.42 4.81
N PHE A 91 16.55 4.15 3.85
CA PHE A 91 16.96 4.04 2.44
C PHE A 91 18.43 4.43 2.23
N THR A 92 18.90 5.50 2.89
CA THR A 92 20.30 5.93 2.81
C THR A 92 21.26 4.90 3.42
N GLU A 93 20.88 4.31 4.56
CA GLU A 93 21.64 3.24 5.21
C GLU A 93 21.70 1.98 4.33
N GLY A 94 20.57 1.59 3.71
CA GLY A 94 20.52 0.50 2.74
C GLY A 94 21.43 0.74 1.54
N ALA A 95 21.41 1.93 0.95
CA ALA A 95 22.27 2.30 -0.17
C ALA A 95 23.77 2.19 0.18
N GLN A 96 24.14 2.55 1.42
CA GLN A 96 25.51 2.37 1.91
C GLN A 96 25.88 0.89 2.04
N ALA A 97 24.98 0.07 2.59
CA ALA A 97 25.21 -1.37 2.74
C ALA A 97 25.38 -2.05 1.37
N ASP A 98 24.46 -1.79 0.43
CA ASP A 98 24.51 -2.34 -0.93
C ASP A 98 25.83 -1.98 -1.63
N ARG A 99 26.31 -0.74 -1.45
CA ARG A 99 27.58 -0.28 -2.03
C ARG A 99 28.78 -1.03 -1.43
N SER A 100 28.78 -1.19 -0.11
CA SER A 100 29.85 -1.91 0.58
C SER A 100 29.90 -3.39 0.16
N GLU A 101 28.73 -4.02 -0.05
CA GLU A 101 28.65 -5.40 -0.56
C GLU A 101 29.11 -5.53 -2.01
N ALA A 102 28.84 -4.51 -2.84
CA ALA A 102 29.27 -4.47 -4.24
C ALA A 102 30.78 -4.10 -4.41
N GLY A 103 31.53 -3.91 -3.33
CA GLY A 103 32.96 -3.59 -3.37
C GLY A 103 33.27 -2.19 -3.84
N ASP A 104 32.39 -1.22 -3.53
CA ASP A 104 32.53 0.20 -3.90
C ASP A 104 32.71 0.45 -5.40
N ASP A 105 32.07 -0.33 -6.26
CA ASP A 105 32.13 -0.17 -7.71
C ASP A 105 31.66 1.25 -8.12
N PRO A 106 32.53 2.08 -8.71
CA PRO A 106 32.20 3.44 -9.10
C PRO A 106 31.16 3.53 -10.24
N ALA A 107 30.91 2.43 -10.96
CA ALA A 107 29.88 2.38 -11.99
C ALA A 107 28.46 2.37 -11.40
N ILE A 108 28.32 2.00 -10.14
CA ILE A 108 27.03 2.09 -9.43
C ILE A 108 26.81 3.55 -9.03
N GLY A 109 25.83 4.21 -9.68
CA GLY A 109 25.44 5.57 -9.38
C GLY A 109 24.88 5.73 -7.97
N ARG A 110 24.71 6.99 -7.55
CA ARG A 110 24.03 7.32 -6.30
C ARG A 110 22.56 6.91 -6.39
N TYR A 111 22.06 6.29 -5.33
CA TYR A 111 20.63 5.98 -5.21
C TYR A 111 19.83 7.26 -4.94
N GLU A 112 18.60 7.32 -5.40
CA GLU A 112 17.73 8.49 -5.23
C GLU A 112 16.38 8.08 -4.66
N LYS A 113 15.87 8.85 -3.69
CA LYS A 113 14.51 8.71 -3.20
C LYS A 113 13.88 10.07 -2.90
N THR A 114 12.74 10.31 -3.54
CA THR A 114 11.94 11.51 -3.27
C THR A 114 10.56 11.12 -2.81
N ILE A 115 10.12 11.71 -1.70
CA ILE A 115 8.76 11.54 -1.17
C ILE A 115 8.08 12.90 -1.22
N THR A 116 6.97 12.97 -1.95
CA THR A 116 6.18 14.19 -2.08
C THR A 116 4.74 13.92 -1.64
N LEU A 117 4.24 14.74 -0.74
CA LEU A 117 2.84 14.72 -0.36
C LEU A 117 2.13 15.93 -0.96
N THR A 118 0.95 15.69 -1.55
CA THR A 118 0.11 16.73 -2.14
C THR A 118 -1.30 16.66 -1.56
N PRO A 119 -1.97 17.82 -1.28
CA PRO A 119 -3.36 17.82 -0.88
C PRO A 119 -4.24 17.26 -2.00
N ALA A 120 -5.22 16.44 -1.64
CA ALA A 120 -6.24 15.95 -2.57
C ALA A 120 -7.60 16.59 -2.29
N ALA A 121 -8.05 16.51 -1.03
CA ALA A 121 -9.30 17.16 -0.58
C ALA A 121 -9.27 17.34 0.94
N GLU A 122 -10.04 18.31 1.42
CA GLU A 122 -10.35 18.49 2.83
C GLU A 122 -11.85 18.63 3.01
N THR A 123 -12.38 17.98 4.05
CA THR A 123 -13.80 18.05 4.43
C THR A 123 -13.93 18.52 5.87
N GLY A 124 -15.14 18.53 6.42
CA GLY A 124 -15.38 18.90 7.81
C GLY A 124 -14.51 18.09 8.79
N LYS A 125 -14.43 16.77 8.60
CA LYS A 125 -13.69 15.85 9.48
C LYS A 125 -12.37 15.34 8.90
N LEU A 126 -12.22 15.30 7.57
CA LEU A 126 -11.15 14.56 6.93
C LEU A 126 -10.17 15.45 6.18
N VAL A 127 -8.89 15.12 6.27
CA VAL A 127 -7.83 15.59 5.36
C VAL A 127 -7.38 14.41 4.51
N SER A 128 -7.37 14.59 3.20
CA SER A 128 -6.90 13.58 2.24
C SER A 128 -5.68 14.10 1.48
N LEU A 129 -4.61 13.29 1.49
CA LEU A 129 -3.36 13.61 0.80
C LEU A 129 -3.00 12.44 -0.14
N GLN A 130 -2.41 12.78 -1.27
CA GLN A 130 -1.67 11.83 -2.08
C GLN A 130 -0.21 11.84 -1.63
N ARG A 131 0.35 10.67 -1.45
CA ARG A 131 1.78 10.45 -1.22
C ARG A 131 2.37 9.77 -2.44
N GLU A 132 3.38 10.37 -3.02
CA GLU A 132 4.18 9.79 -4.09
C GLU A 132 5.60 9.55 -3.59
N ALA A 133 6.08 8.33 -3.78
CA ALA A 133 7.45 7.95 -3.50
C ALA A 133 8.11 7.48 -4.78
N PHE A 134 9.04 8.27 -5.25
CA PHE A 134 9.94 7.92 -6.34
C PHE A 134 11.21 7.35 -5.74
N ASP A 135 11.73 6.26 -6.29
CA ASP A 135 13.06 5.76 -5.96
C ASP A 135 13.77 5.20 -7.20
N TYR A 136 15.07 5.39 -7.20
CA TYR A 136 15.98 4.78 -8.15
C TYR A 136 17.19 4.22 -7.38
N SER A 137 17.34 2.92 -7.41
CA SER A 137 18.44 2.19 -6.80
C SER A 137 19.24 1.37 -7.82
N GLY A 138 19.35 1.90 -9.03
CA GLY A 138 19.95 1.22 -10.17
C GLY A 138 18.92 0.44 -10.99
N GLY A 139 19.35 -0.11 -12.11
CA GLY A 139 18.48 -0.88 -13.03
C GLY A 139 17.93 -0.07 -14.19
N ALA A 140 16.98 -0.65 -14.93
CA ALA A 140 16.51 -0.11 -16.21
C ALA A 140 15.60 1.11 -16.09
N HIS A 141 14.90 1.29 -14.98
CA HIS A 141 13.99 2.42 -14.76
C HIS A 141 13.76 2.64 -13.24
N PRO A 142 13.36 3.87 -12.87
CA PRO A 142 12.94 4.15 -11.50
C PRO A 142 11.64 3.43 -11.16
N ASN A 143 11.36 3.36 -9.85
CA ASN A 143 10.07 2.91 -9.32
C ASN A 143 9.32 4.12 -8.74
N THR A 144 8.01 4.18 -8.99
CA THR A 144 7.13 5.19 -8.39
C THR A 144 5.94 4.52 -7.74
N GLN A 145 5.80 4.73 -6.46
CA GLN A 145 4.67 4.23 -5.67
C GLN A 145 3.79 5.39 -5.23
N THR A 146 2.50 5.29 -5.53
CA THR A 146 1.50 6.28 -5.11
C THR A 146 0.55 5.66 -4.10
N THR A 147 0.32 6.36 -2.98
CA THR A 147 -0.60 5.94 -1.93
C THR A 147 -1.50 7.09 -1.49
N GLY A 148 -2.63 6.78 -0.87
CA GLY A 148 -3.54 7.75 -0.26
C GLY A 148 -3.35 7.78 1.25
N ILE A 149 -3.43 8.98 1.81
CA ILE A 149 -3.48 9.23 3.24
C ILE A 149 -4.82 9.86 3.53
N LEU A 150 -5.54 9.31 4.49
CA LEU A 150 -6.79 9.86 4.98
C LEU A 150 -6.69 10.03 6.50
N TRP A 151 -6.89 11.25 6.98
CA TRP A 151 -6.74 11.64 8.38
C TRP A 151 -8.04 12.17 8.94
N ASP A 152 -8.46 11.64 10.10
CA ASP A 152 -9.57 12.19 10.87
C ASP A 152 -9.05 13.29 11.81
N LYS A 153 -9.47 14.54 11.58
CA LYS A 153 -9.04 15.72 12.31
C LYS A 153 -9.47 15.71 13.78
N ALA A 154 -10.64 15.15 14.06
CA ALA A 154 -11.21 15.11 15.40
C ALA A 154 -10.63 13.98 16.24
N LEU A 155 -10.49 12.79 15.63
CA LEU A 155 -9.96 11.60 16.28
C LEU A 155 -8.42 11.57 16.27
N LYS A 156 -7.78 12.45 15.50
CA LYS A 156 -6.31 12.52 15.34
C LYS A 156 -5.70 11.17 14.96
N GLN A 157 -6.32 10.50 13.99
CA GLN A 157 -5.89 9.18 13.54
C GLN A 157 -6.04 8.99 12.04
N MET A 158 -5.26 8.02 11.52
CA MET A 158 -5.40 7.57 10.13
C MET A 158 -6.71 6.82 9.95
N VAL A 159 -7.43 7.13 8.88
CA VAL A 159 -8.63 6.41 8.43
C VAL A 159 -8.21 5.38 7.39
N THR A 160 -8.46 4.12 7.67
CA THR A 160 -8.18 3.04 6.71
C THR A 160 -9.34 2.89 5.72
N PRO A 161 -9.11 2.32 4.53
CA PRO A 161 -10.21 1.98 3.62
C PRO A 161 -11.30 1.15 4.29
N ALA A 162 -10.91 0.20 5.16
CA ALA A 162 -11.86 -0.64 5.89
C ALA A 162 -12.75 0.14 6.87
N SER A 163 -12.26 1.27 7.43
CA SER A 163 -13.06 2.10 8.34
C SER A 163 -13.92 3.14 7.63
N LEU A 164 -13.60 3.47 6.38
CA LEU A 164 -14.42 4.35 5.56
C LEU A 164 -15.75 3.69 5.17
N PHE A 165 -15.73 2.39 4.94
CA PHE A 165 -16.93 1.62 4.60
C PHE A 165 -17.55 0.96 5.85
N ARG A 166 -18.82 0.58 5.74
CA ARG A 166 -19.50 -0.18 6.80
C ARG A 166 -18.82 -1.54 6.97
N ARG A 167 -18.67 -1.97 8.21
CA ARG A 167 -18.13 -3.30 8.50
C ARG A 167 -18.94 -4.39 7.80
N GLY A 168 -18.25 -5.25 7.04
CA GLY A 168 -18.89 -6.32 6.28
C GLY A 168 -19.65 -5.86 5.03
N ALA A 169 -19.47 -4.61 4.58
CA ALA A 169 -20.06 -4.18 3.32
C ALA A 169 -19.56 -5.02 2.15
N ASP A 170 -20.46 -5.47 1.31
CA ASP A 170 -20.10 -6.11 0.04
C ASP A 170 -19.65 -5.03 -0.96
N LEU A 171 -18.38 -5.02 -1.30
CA LEU A 171 -17.77 -4.07 -2.23
C LEU A 171 -17.78 -4.55 -3.68
N THR A 172 -18.41 -5.67 -4.00
CA THR A 172 -18.38 -6.28 -5.35
C THR A 172 -18.83 -5.30 -6.44
N THR A 173 -19.90 -4.55 -6.19
CA THR A 173 -20.39 -3.54 -7.15
C THR A 173 -19.37 -2.41 -7.35
N LEU A 174 -18.69 -1.99 -6.28
CA LEU A 174 -17.63 -0.98 -6.36
C LEU A 174 -16.40 -1.51 -7.10
N ASP A 175 -16.01 -2.76 -6.87
CA ASP A 175 -14.93 -3.43 -7.60
C ASP A 175 -15.23 -3.51 -9.10
N GLN A 176 -16.47 -3.85 -9.47
CA GLN A 176 -16.93 -3.88 -10.86
C GLN A 176 -16.91 -2.48 -11.51
N ALA A 177 -17.37 -1.47 -10.79
CA ALA A 177 -17.34 -0.09 -11.26
C ALA A 177 -15.90 0.41 -11.47
N LEU A 178 -15.00 0.10 -10.56
CA LEU A 178 -13.57 0.40 -10.67
C LEU A 178 -12.96 -0.28 -11.89
N CYS A 179 -13.21 -1.58 -12.06
CA CYS A 179 -12.72 -2.36 -13.20
C CYS A 179 -13.21 -1.78 -14.54
N ALA A 180 -14.49 -1.46 -14.66
CA ALA A 180 -15.06 -0.86 -15.86
C ALA A 180 -14.43 0.51 -16.18
N ALA A 181 -14.27 1.36 -15.16
CA ALA A 181 -13.66 2.68 -15.31
C ALA A 181 -12.18 2.60 -15.72
N ILE A 182 -11.42 1.63 -15.19
CA ILE A 182 -10.05 1.35 -15.61
C ILE A 182 -10.02 0.98 -17.09
N ASN A 183 -10.85 0.04 -17.53
CA ASN A 183 -10.89 -0.38 -18.92
C ASN A 183 -11.25 0.78 -19.85
N THR A 184 -12.20 1.62 -19.46
CA THR A 184 -12.52 2.84 -20.21
C THR A 184 -11.31 3.77 -20.32
N ALA A 185 -10.58 3.99 -19.23
CA ALA A 185 -9.40 4.84 -19.21
C ALA A 185 -8.25 4.24 -20.05
N LYS A 186 -8.06 2.91 -20.01
CA LYS A 186 -7.08 2.20 -20.82
C LYS A 186 -7.36 2.39 -22.32
N GLN A 187 -8.59 2.16 -22.75
CA GLN A 187 -8.99 2.31 -24.15
C GLN A 187 -8.88 3.77 -24.63
N ALA A 188 -9.20 4.73 -23.76
CA ALA A 188 -9.07 6.15 -24.11
C ALA A 188 -7.60 6.59 -24.27
N ARG A 189 -6.68 6.01 -23.47
CA ARG A 189 -5.24 6.33 -23.54
C ARG A 189 -4.55 5.59 -24.68
N THR A 190 -4.84 4.31 -24.84
CA THR A 190 -4.22 3.43 -25.81
C THR A 190 -5.30 2.54 -26.44
N PRO A 191 -5.84 2.94 -27.60
CA PRO A 191 -6.80 2.10 -28.33
C PRO A 191 -6.22 0.69 -28.58
N GLY A 192 -6.99 -0.33 -28.22
CA GLY A 192 -6.56 -1.73 -28.32
C GLY A 192 -5.75 -2.24 -27.11
N ALA A 193 -5.56 -1.44 -26.06
CA ALA A 193 -4.93 -1.94 -24.82
C ALA A 193 -5.69 -3.15 -24.26
N VAL A 194 -4.93 -4.14 -23.76
CA VAL A 194 -5.50 -5.36 -23.17
C VAL A 194 -6.36 -4.97 -21.94
N PRO A 195 -7.64 -5.35 -21.92
CA PRO A 195 -8.51 -5.03 -20.78
C PRO A 195 -8.12 -5.85 -19.55
N VAL A 196 -8.34 -5.25 -18.37
CA VAL A 196 -8.27 -6.00 -17.12
C VAL A 196 -9.57 -6.75 -16.88
N THR A 197 -9.48 -7.94 -16.29
CA THR A 197 -10.65 -8.78 -15.96
C THR A 197 -10.55 -9.33 -14.56
N ALA A 198 -11.69 -9.60 -13.93
CA ALA A 198 -11.72 -10.17 -12.59
C ALA A 198 -11.07 -11.57 -12.58
N GLY A 199 -10.15 -11.80 -11.65
CA GLY A 199 -9.50 -13.10 -11.47
C GLY A 199 -8.51 -13.51 -12.57
N ALA A 200 -8.16 -12.61 -13.51
CA ALA A 200 -7.14 -12.89 -14.49
C ALA A 200 -5.78 -13.16 -13.82
N ARG A 201 -4.95 -13.99 -14.44
CA ARG A 201 -3.58 -14.25 -13.96
C ARG A 201 -2.66 -13.06 -14.22
N GLU A 202 -2.89 -12.39 -15.33
CA GLU A 202 -2.17 -11.19 -15.74
C GLU A 202 -3.20 -10.07 -15.92
N TRP A 203 -2.88 -8.90 -15.38
CA TRP A 203 -3.73 -7.72 -15.43
C TRP A 203 -5.15 -7.94 -14.88
N ALA A 204 -5.20 -8.40 -13.62
CA ALA A 204 -6.48 -8.55 -12.92
C ALA A 204 -7.09 -7.19 -12.55
N CYS A 205 -8.42 -7.13 -12.49
CA CYS A 205 -9.10 -5.98 -11.91
C CYS A 205 -8.69 -5.78 -10.44
N PRO A 206 -8.20 -4.60 -10.08
CA PRO A 206 -7.89 -4.31 -8.68
C PRO A 206 -9.17 -4.25 -7.84
N ARG A 207 -9.06 -4.63 -6.57
CA ARG A 207 -10.16 -4.55 -5.61
C ARG A 207 -10.16 -3.20 -4.92
N ALA A 208 -11.30 -2.55 -4.82
CA ALA A 208 -11.44 -1.21 -4.21
C ALA A 208 -10.88 -1.16 -2.78
N ALA A 209 -11.10 -2.20 -1.96
CA ALA A 209 -10.58 -2.26 -0.59
C ALA A 209 -9.04 -2.34 -0.51
N ALA A 210 -8.38 -2.84 -1.56
CA ALA A 210 -6.92 -3.02 -1.62
C ALA A 210 -6.22 -1.96 -2.48
N THR A 211 -6.97 -1.13 -3.21
CA THR A 211 -6.42 -0.10 -4.08
C THR A 211 -6.30 1.21 -3.32
N PRO A 212 -5.12 1.84 -3.28
CA PRO A 212 -4.97 3.16 -2.68
C PRO A 212 -5.91 4.18 -3.33
N PHE A 213 -6.45 5.07 -2.51
CA PHE A 213 -7.29 6.17 -3.02
C PHE A 213 -7.10 7.44 -2.20
N VAL A 214 -7.56 8.55 -2.78
CA VAL A 214 -7.74 9.83 -2.12
C VAL A 214 -9.19 10.29 -2.29
N LEU A 215 -9.65 11.22 -1.46
CA LEU A 215 -10.93 11.88 -1.67
C LEU A 215 -10.87 12.75 -2.94
N ALA A 216 -11.89 12.68 -3.77
CA ALA A 216 -12.10 13.64 -4.84
C ALA A 216 -12.88 14.84 -4.28
N PRO A 217 -12.42 16.09 -4.48
CA PRO A 217 -13.19 17.26 -4.10
C PRO A 217 -14.61 17.21 -4.69
N GLY A 218 -15.60 17.63 -3.92
CA GLY A 218 -16.99 17.66 -4.36
C GLY A 218 -17.40 19.01 -4.94
N THR A 219 -18.54 19.03 -5.64
CA THR A 219 -19.21 20.27 -6.05
C THR A 219 -19.91 21.00 -4.89
N VAL A 220 -19.93 20.39 -3.72
CA VAL A 220 -20.40 20.98 -2.47
C VAL A 220 -19.18 21.31 -1.61
N ASP A 221 -19.07 22.56 -1.19
CA ASP A 221 -17.93 23.03 -0.40
C ASP A 221 -17.75 22.21 0.89
N GLY A 222 -16.50 21.89 1.20
CA GLY A 222 -16.15 21.09 2.37
C GLY A 222 -16.64 19.64 2.34
N LYS A 223 -17.02 19.11 1.17
CA LYS A 223 -17.45 17.73 0.97
C LYS A 223 -16.65 17.06 -0.14
N ALA A 224 -16.48 15.75 0.00
CA ALA A 224 -15.95 14.91 -1.08
C ALA A 224 -17.10 14.49 -2.02
N GLY A 225 -16.86 14.56 -3.33
CA GLY A 225 -17.83 14.13 -4.35
C GLY A 225 -17.60 12.69 -4.82
N GLY A 226 -16.49 12.09 -4.43
CA GLY A 226 -16.10 10.75 -4.87
C GLY A 226 -14.80 10.27 -4.26
N LEU A 227 -14.29 9.16 -4.80
CA LEU A 227 -12.97 8.61 -4.50
C LEU A 227 -12.15 8.56 -5.78
N THR A 228 -10.89 9.02 -5.72
CA THR A 228 -9.93 8.86 -6.80
C THR A 228 -8.96 7.74 -6.46
N PHE A 229 -9.11 6.60 -7.11
CA PHE A 229 -8.22 5.45 -6.96
C PHE A 229 -6.89 5.70 -7.69
N LEU A 230 -5.81 5.32 -7.02
CA LEU A 230 -4.43 5.54 -7.46
C LEU A 230 -3.84 4.19 -7.87
N ILE A 231 -3.65 4.00 -9.17
CA ILE A 231 -3.18 2.74 -9.74
C ILE A 231 -1.79 2.99 -10.31
N GLY A 232 -0.80 2.31 -9.77
CA GLY A 232 0.58 2.45 -10.20
C GLY A 232 0.88 1.71 -11.51
N PRO A 233 2.06 1.95 -12.09
CA PRO A 233 2.58 1.15 -13.20
C PRO A 233 2.61 -0.34 -12.83
N TYR A 234 2.52 -1.22 -13.79
CA TYR A 234 2.46 -2.68 -13.66
C TYR A 234 1.23 -3.26 -12.94
N GLN A 235 0.33 -2.45 -12.39
CA GLN A 235 -0.84 -2.99 -11.70
C GLN A 235 -1.94 -3.45 -12.66
N VAL A 236 -2.09 -2.78 -13.81
CA VAL A 236 -3.16 -3.03 -14.77
C VAL A 236 -2.67 -3.09 -16.23
N GLY A 237 -1.39 -3.07 -16.46
CA GLY A 237 -0.77 -3.10 -17.77
C GLY A 237 0.76 -2.98 -17.66
N PRO A 238 1.50 -3.07 -18.77
CA PRO A 238 2.95 -2.94 -18.79
C PRO A 238 3.39 -1.56 -18.30
N TYR A 239 4.66 -1.43 -17.86
CA TYR A 239 5.22 -0.19 -17.35
C TYR A 239 5.01 1.02 -18.28
N ALA A 240 5.11 0.81 -19.59
CA ALA A 240 4.94 1.85 -20.58
C ALA A 240 3.53 2.48 -20.61
N GLU A 241 2.51 1.78 -20.12
CA GLU A 241 1.18 2.37 -19.94
C GLU A 241 1.14 3.40 -18.78
N GLY A 242 2.10 3.35 -17.85
CA GLY A 242 2.13 4.20 -16.68
C GLY A 242 1.02 3.88 -15.68
N GLY A 243 0.79 4.80 -14.74
CA GLY A 243 -0.29 4.71 -13.76
C GLY A 243 -1.61 5.32 -14.22
N TYR A 244 -2.68 5.03 -13.48
CA TYR A 244 -4.02 5.59 -13.71
C TYR A 244 -4.57 6.24 -12.44
N ARG A 245 -5.33 7.31 -12.63
CA ARG A 245 -6.14 7.97 -11.59
C ARG A 245 -7.59 7.82 -12.00
N ILE A 246 -8.34 7.01 -11.26
CA ILE A 246 -9.72 6.65 -11.59
C ILE A 246 -10.66 7.23 -10.54
N THR A 247 -11.42 8.22 -10.91
CA THR A 247 -12.39 8.84 -10.02
C THR A 247 -13.76 8.17 -10.17
N LEU A 248 -14.24 7.58 -9.08
CA LEU A 248 -15.62 7.09 -8.98
C LEU A 248 -16.47 8.07 -8.19
N PRO A 249 -17.64 8.48 -8.73
CA PRO A 249 -18.52 9.40 -8.06
C PRO A 249 -19.19 8.74 -6.85
N LEU A 250 -19.57 9.55 -5.88
CA LEU A 250 -20.26 9.14 -4.65
C LEU A 250 -21.43 8.19 -4.88
N ALA A 251 -22.18 8.36 -5.97
CA ALA A 251 -23.33 7.52 -6.31
C ALA A 251 -22.98 6.02 -6.39
N GLN A 252 -21.73 5.67 -6.72
CA GLN A 252 -21.28 4.28 -6.83
C GLN A 252 -21.05 3.59 -5.48
N PHE A 253 -20.91 4.35 -4.38
CA PHE A 253 -20.55 3.78 -3.08
C PHE A 253 -21.24 4.42 -1.88
N ARG A 254 -22.19 5.37 -2.08
CA ARG A 254 -22.89 6.06 -0.99
C ARG A 254 -23.47 5.09 0.04
N SER A 255 -24.14 4.03 -0.39
CA SER A 255 -24.73 3.03 0.49
C SER A 255 -23.72 2.15 1.24
N LEU A 256 -22.46 2.19 0.84
CA LEU A 256 -21.39 1.41 1.44
C LEU A 256 -20.66 2.18 2.56
N LEU A 257 -20.78 3.50 2.61
CA LEU A 257 -20.09 4.35 3.59
C LEU A 257 -20.53 4.03 5.01
N SER A 258 -19.56 4.09 5.94
CA SER A 258 -19.85 4.03 7.36
C SER A 258 -20.58 5.30 7.81
N GLY A 259 -21.49 5.19 8.80
CA GLY A 259 -22.20 6.34 9.34
C GLY A 259 -21.27 7.41 9.92
N ALA A 260 -20.05 7.06 10.32
CA ALA A 260 -19.08 8.02 10.84
C ALA A 260 -18.63 9.06 9.80
N TYR A 261 -18.60 8.65 8.51
CA TYR A 261 -18.02 9.45 7.42
C TYR A 261 -19.01 9.73 6.27
N ALA A 262 -20.22 9.19 6.32
CA ALA A 262 -21.21 9.38 5.24
C ALA A 262 -21.50 10.86 4.97
N ASP A 263 -21.55 11.68 6.02
CA ASP A 263 -21.83 13.12 5.94
C ASP A 263 -20.64 13.94 5.37
N GLU A 264 -19.48 13.33 5.24
CA GLU A 264 -18.30 13.99 4.62
C GLU A 264 -18.40 13.99 3.09
N PHE A 265 -19.41 13.31 2.53
CA PHE A 265 -19.60 13.16 1.09
C PHE A 265 -20.92 13.80 0.62
N ALA A 266 -20.82 14.66 -0.40
CA ALA A 266 -21.99 15.25 -1.07
C ALA A 266 -21.62 15.70 -2.49
N GLY A 267 -22.66 15.85 -3.33
CA GLY A 267 -22.52 16.32 -4.70
C GLY A 267 -21.87 15.29 -5.63
N GLN A 268 -21.20 15.80 -6.65
CA GLN A 268 -20.42 15.05 -7.64
C GLN A 268 -18.95 15.42 -7.50
N PRO A 269 -18.01 14.61 -8.03
CA PRO A 269 -16.63 15.04 -8.13
C PRO A 269 -16.53 16.36 -8.91
N ALA A 270 -15.83 17.33 -8.34
CA ALA A 270 -15.51 18.56 -9.07
C ALA A 270 -14.61 18.21 -10.28
N ALA A 271 -14.78 18.94 -11.38
CA ALA A 271 -13.89 18.80 -12.50
C ALA A 271 -12.45 19.02 -12.02
N ALA A 272 -11.50 18.16 -12.45
CA ALA A 272 -10.09 18.41 -12.18
C ALA A 272 -9.72 19.79 -12.72
N ALA A 273 -9.07 20.62 -11.88
CA ALA A 273 -8.51 21.86 -12.38
C ALA A 273 -7.58 21.51 -13.54
N ALA A 274 -7.79 22.14 -14.69
CA ALA A 274 -6.86 22.02 -15.81
C ALA A 274 -5.53 22.62 -15.34
N ASN A 275 -4.50 21.80 -15.24
CA ASN A 275 -3.12 22.24 -14.99
C ASN A 275 -2.49 22.70 -16.29
#